data_a1b2a2d93bc4a0f4c8000792fab401e1
#
_entry.id   a1b2a2d93bc4a0f4c8000792fab401e1
#
_cell.length_a   1.000
_cell.length_b   1.000
_cell.length_c   1.000
_cell.angle_alpha   90.00
_cell.angle_beta   90.00
_cell.angle_gamma   90.00
#
_symmetry.space_group_name_H-M   'P 1'
#
loop_
_entity.id
_entity.type
_entity.pdbx_description
1 polymer ?
#
loop_
_entity_poly.entity_id
_entity_poly.type
_entity_poly.pdbx_seq_one_letter_code
_entity_poly.pdbx_strand_id
1 'polypeptide(L)'
;MTVDFKRLEPKSNIIKSIVVFFHGYGADGADLLSIGNALSEHLPDTLFVAPNAPTKCQMSPFGFQWFPIPDMDGSSEIEAIKELDRICTSTNQWIDELIEKENVKAQDVFLFGFSQGTMLSLYLGPQRLQALGGIIGFSGKLINIDSLKSKVSSKPPILLIHGDEDPVVSPLSLPEAVKELKLLNFEVRHHVSIGVAHGIAP
;
A
#
# COMPACT_ATOMS: atom_id res chain seq x y z
N MET A 1 -9.77 15.82 -5.02
CA MET A 1 -10.56 15.06 -4.00
C MET A 1 -9.94 15.33 -2.64
N THR A 2 -10.69 15.76 -1.65
CA THR A 2 -10.12 15.93 -0.30
C THR A 2 -10.00 14.55 0.32
N VAL A 3 -8.78 14.04 0.45
CA VAL A 3 -8.50 12.78 1.14
C VAL A 3 -8.43 13.08 2.63
N ASP A 4 -9.28 12.41 3.43
CA ASP A 4 -9.15 12.45 4.89
C ASP A 4 -7.97 11.58 5.30
N PHE A 5 -7.02 12.15 6.02
CA PHE A 5 -5.83 11.42 6.44
C PHE A 5 -5.34 11.89 7.81
N LYS A 6 -4.70 10.98 8.51
CA LYS A 6 -3.95 11.27 9.74
C LYS A 6 -2.47 11.38 9.42
N ARG A 7 -1.75 12.16 10.22
CA ARG A 7 -0.31 12.32 10.05
C ARG A 7 0.40 12.33 11.40
N LEU A 8 1.61 11.83 11.39
CA LEU A 8 2.55 11.90 12.50
C LEU A 8 3.77 12.70 12.04
N GLU A 9 3.97 13.84 12.66
CA GLU A 9 5.06 14.75 12.31
C GLU A 9 6.43 14.15 12.63
N PRO A 10 7.47 14.50 11.87
CA PRO A 10 8.83 14.06 12.13
C PRO A 10 9.34 14.60 13.48
N LYS A 11 10.05 13.76 14.24
CA LYS A 11 10.63 14.16 15.55
C LYS A 11 11.63 15.30 15.45
N SER A 12 12.35 15.37 14.34
CA SER A 12 13.32 16.44 14.07
C SER A 12 12.70 17.77 13.64
N ASN A 13 11.40 17.81 13.37
CA ASN A 13 10.71 18.90 12.68
C ASN A 13 11.23 19.18 11.24
N ILE A 14 11.95 18.24 10.65
CA ILE A 14 12.46 18.32 9.28
C ILE A 14 11.91 17.13 8.49
N ILE A 15 11.26 17.39 7.37
CA ILE A 15 10.75 16.32 6.49
C ILE A 15 11.79 16.05 5.41
N LYS A 16 12.45 14.86 5.49
CA LYS A 16 13.36 14.36 4.45
C LYS A 16 12.75 13.21 3.66
N SER A 17 11.81 12.49 4.28
CA SER A 17 11.09 11.40 3.65
C SER A 17 9.65 11.30 4.13
N ILE A 18 8.83 10.59 3.37
CA ILE A 18 7.43 10.33 3.70
C ILE A 18 7.16 8.83 3.61
N VAL A 19 6.47 8.27 4.60
CA VAL A 19 5.87 6.95 4.52
C VAL A 19 4.35 7.10 4.47
N VAL A 20 3.74 6.60 3.40
CA VAL A 20 2.29 6.56 3.23
C VAL A 20 1.78 5.18 3.59
N PHE A 21 0.93 5.10 4.61
CA PHE A 21 0.32 3.86 5.09
C PHE A 21 -1.03 3.61 4.41
N PHE A 22 -1.16 2.51 3.69
CA PHE A 22 -2.44 2.06 3.13
C PHE A 22 -2.99 0.88 3.95
N HIS A 23 -4.09 1.12 4.65
CA HIS A 23 -4.73 0.15 5.54
C HIS A 23 -5.41 -1.00 4.78
N GLY A 24 -5.73 -2.08 5.50
CA GLY A 24 -6.47 -3.23 5.00
C GLY A 24 -7.97 -2.95 4.82
N TYR A 25 -8.67 -3.90 4.18
CA TYR A 25 -10.12 -3.87 3.99
C TYR A 25 -10.84 -3.82 5.35
N GLY A 26 -11.75 -2.87 5.52
CA GLY A 26 -12.53 -2.71 6.77
C GLY A 26 -11.81 -2.03 7.92
N ALA A 27 -10.58 -1.55 7.73
CA ALA A 27 -9.82 -0.74 8.67
C ALA A 27 -9.90 0.77 8.34
N ASP A 28 -9.10 1.57 9.00
CA ASP A 28 -8.95 3.00 8.75
C ASP A 28 -7.47 3.43 8.78
N GLY A 29 -7.19 4.69 8.46
CA GLY A 29 -5.83 5.22 8.45
C GLY A 29 -5.14 5.20 9.82
N ALA A 30 -5.87 5.23 10.94
CA ALA A 30 -5.28 5.21 12.27
C ALA A 30 -4.67 3.84 12.63
N ASP A 31 -5.16 2.77 12.02
CA ASP A 31 -4.75 1.40 12.31
C ASP A 31 -3.25 1.21 12.14
N LEU A 32 -2.69 1.63 11.01
CA LEU A 32 -1.25 1.51 10.73
C LEU A 32 -0.38 2.64 11.30
N LEU A 33 -0.98 3.74 11.76
CA LEU A 33 -0.20 4.89 12.27
C LEU A 33 0.54 4.56 13.58
N SER A 34 0.07 3.54 14.33
CA SER A 34 0.77 3.00 15.49
C SER A 34 2.17 2.46 15.13
N ILE A 35 2.32 1.88 13.94
CA ILE A 35 3.62 1.44 13.39
C ILE A 35 4.52 2.65 13.14
N GLY A 36 3.96 3.74 12.63
CA GLY A 36 4.67 5.01 12.46
C GLY A 36 5.25 5.53 13.77
N ASN A 37 4.52 5.40 14.89
CA ASN A 37 5.03 5.77 16.21
C ASN A 37 6.28 4.96 16.60
N ALA A 38 6.28 3.65 16.37
CA ALA A 38 7.44 2.79 16.64
C ALA A 38 8.63 3.12 15.72
N LEU A 39 8.36 3.36 14.43
CA LEU A 39 9.38 3.69 13.44
C LEU A 39 9.96 5.09 13.64
N SER A 40 9.23 6.04 14.20
CA SER A 40 9.66 7.44 14.36
C SER A 40 10.92 7.61 15.22
N GLU A 41 11.20 6.64 16.11
CA GLU A 41 12.44 6.62 16.89
C GLU A 41 13.67 6.38 16.00
N HIS A 42 13.52 5.59 14.97
CA HIS A 42 14.60 5.21 14.04
C HIS A 42 14.63 6.08 12.78
N LEU A 43 13.52 6.74 12.47
CA LEU A 43 13.33 7.59 11.29
C LEU A 43 12.88 9.00 11.72
N PRO A 44 13.72 9.76 12.42
CA PRO A 44 13.33 11.03 13.05
C PRO A 44 12.97 12.14 12.06
N ASP A 45 13.43 12.05 10.81
CA ASP A 45 13.20 13.03 9.73
C ASP A 45 12.06 12.58 8.78
N THR A 46 11.24 11.59 9.18
CA THR A 46 10.19 11.01 8.35
C THR A 46 8.81 11.48 8.78
N LEU A 47 8.05 11.97 7.83
CA LEU A 47 6.62 12.21 7.97
C LEU A 47 5.87 10.90 7.69
N PHE A 48 5.00 10.47 8.60
CA PHE A 48 4.12 9.34 8.39
C PHE A 48 2.71 9.82 8.11
N VAL A 49 2.10 9.34 7.04
CA VAL A 49 0.77 9.75 6.57
C VAL A 49 -0.10 8.54 6.35
N ALA A 50 -1.30 8.55 6.89
CA ALA A 50 -2.22 7.42 6.84
C ALA A 50 -3.61 7.90 6.35
N PRO A 51 -3.87 7.86 5.03
CA PRO A 51 -5.16 8.23 4.47
C PRO A 51 -6.22 7.17 4.74
N ASN A 52 -7.45 7.62 4.92
CA ASN A 52 -8.62 6.76 4.84
C ASN A 52 -8.94 6.45 3.38
N ALA A 53 -9.30 5.20 3.11
CA ALA A 53 -9.87 4.86 1.82
C ALA A 53 -11.22 5.61 1.62
N PRO A 54 -11.58 5.95 0.38
CA PRO A 54 -12.72 6.86 0.13
C PRO A 54 -14.10 6.21 0.32
N THR A 55 -14.16 4.89 0.32
CA THR A 55 -15.44 4.16 0.38
C THR A 55 -15.61 3.51 1.73
N LYS A 56 -16.78 3.68 2.34
CA LYS A 56 -17.13 2.95 3.56
C LYS A 56 -17.22 1.45 3.27
N CYS A 57 -16.66 0.64 4.16
CA CYS A 57 -16.73 -0.81 4.05
C CYS A 57 -18.09 -1.31 4.51
N GLN A 58 -18.77 -2.12 3.68
CA GLN A 58 -20.07 -2.69 4.05
C GLN A 58 -19.95 -3.75 5.16
N MET A 59 -18.81 -4.44 5.21
CA MET A 59 -18.56 -5.50 6.21
C MET A 59 -18.04 -4.98 7.55
N SER A 60 -17.71 -3.67 7.64
CA SER A 60 -17.20 -3.04 8.86
C SER A 60 -17.85 -1.67 9.05
N PRO A 61 -18.66 -1.44 10.10
CA PRO A 61 -19.44 -0.21 10.24
C PRO A 61 -18.59 1.06 10.42
N PHE A 62 -17.35 0.92 10.84
CA PHE A 62 -16.43 2.05 11.07
C PHE A 62 -15.25 2.08 10.09
N GLY A 63 -15.08 1.04 9.28
CA GLY A 63 -13.95 0.88 8.38
C GLY A 63 -14.23 1.36 6.95
N PHE A 64 -13.17 1.32 6.17
CA PHE A 64 -13.13 1.75 4.78
C PHE A 64 -12.55 0.67 3.88
N GLN A 65 -12.76 0.82 2.57
CA GLN A 65 -12.20 -0.04 1.54
C GLN A 65 -11.69 0.80 0.37
N TRP A 66 -10.58 0.38 -0.21
CA TRP A 66 -9.99 1.05 -1.37
C TRP A 66 -10.76 0.74 -2.65
N PHE A 67 -11.13 -0.52 -2.81
CA PHE A 67 -11.90 -1.02 -3.96
C PHE A 67 -12.72 -2.24 -3.53
N PRO A 68 -13.75 -2.60 -4.28
CA PRO A 68 -14.54 -3.80 -4.00
C PRO A 68 -13.71 -5.09 -4.09
N ILE A 69 -14.03 -6.08 -3.27
CA ILE A 69 -13.46 -7.43 -3.30
C ILE A 69 -14.59 -8.42 -3.58
N PRO A 70 -14.74 -8.95 -4.80
CA PRO A 70 -15.88 -9.77 -5.20
C PRO A 70 -16.21 -10.92 -4.24
N ASP A 71 -15.19 -11.64 -3.77
CA ASP A 71 -15.35 -12.76 -2.82
C ASP A 71 -15.86 -12.32 -1.44
N MET A 72 -15.83 -11.04 -1.11
CA MET A 72 -16.20 -10.51 0.21
C MET A 72 -17.51 -9.70 0.17
N ASP A 73 -17.74 -8.93 -0.88
CA ASP A 73 -18.86 -7.99 -0.94
C ASP A 73 -19.89 -8.28 -2.04
N GLY A 74 -19.64 -9.35 -2.84
CA GLY A 74 -20.53 -9.77 -3.91
C GLY A 74 -20.52 -8.86 -5.14
N SER A 75 -19.58 -7.92 -5.23
CA SER A 75 -19.35 -7.09 -6.41
C SER A 75 -18.88 -7.93 -7.60
N SER A 76 -19.00 -7.39 -8.82
CA SER A 76 -18.43 -8.03 -9.99
C SER A 76 -16.93 -7.70 -10.12
N GLU A 77 -16.16 -8.59 -10.77
CA GLU A 77 -14.74 -8.32 -11.09
C GLU A 77 -14.58 -7.05 -11.94
N ILE A 78 -15.53 -6.77 -12.84
CA ILE A 78 -15.51 -5.57 -13.69
C ILE A 78 -15.61 -4.30 -12.83
N GLU A 79 -16.51 -4.30 -11.86
CA GLU A 79 -16.65 -3.17 -10.91
C GLU A 79 -15.40 -3.00 -10.07
N ALA A 80 -14.85 -4.10 -9.55
CA ALA A 80 -13.63 -4.08 -8.73
C ALA A 80 -12.43 -3.51 -9.51
N ILE A 81 -12.22 -3.93 -10.75
CA ILE A 81 -11.14 -3.44 -11.61
C ILE A 81 -11.34 -1.95 -11.95
N LYS A 82 -12.56 -1.56 -12.33
CA LYS A 82 -12.88 -0.17 -12.64
C LYS A 82 -12.64 0.76 -11.45
N GLU A 83 -13.05 0.33 -10.27
CA GLU A 83 -12.84 1.10 -9.05
C GLU A 83 -11.36 1.15 -8.65
N LEU A 84 -10.62 0.04 -8.77
CA LEU A 84 -9.17 -0.01 -8.57
C LEU A 84 -8.45 1.01 -9.46
N ASP A 85 -8.78 1.08 -10.75
CA ASP A 85 -8.18 2.06 -11.67
C ASP A 85 -8.51 3.51 -11.27
N ARG A 86 -9.76 3.76 -10.86
CA ARG A 86 -10.21 5.08 -10.40
C ARG A 86 -9.43 5.50 -9.14
N ILE A 87 -9.33 4.61 -8.17
CA ILE A 87 -8.61 4.86 -6.90
C ILE A 87 -7.12 5.02 -7.14
N CYS A 88 -6.53 4.20 -8.01
CA CYS A 88 -5.13 4.32 -8.39
C CYS A 88 -4.84 5.73 -8.93
N THR A 89 -5.66 6.23 -9.85
CA THR A 89 -5.51 7.57 -10.44
C THR A 89 -5.62 8.67 -9.38
N SER A 90 -6.68 8.66 -8.58
CA SER A 90 -6.91 9.70 -7.56
C SER A 90 -5.88 9.66 -6.42
N THR A 91 -5.42 8.48 -6.04
CA THR A 91 -4.40 8.32 -5.00
C THR A 91 -3.02 8.78 -5.51
N ASN A 92 -2.68 8.49 -6.76
CA ASN A 92 -1.45 8.99 -7.36
C ASN A 92 -1.44 10.52 -7.43
N GLN A 93 -2.55 11.15 -7.82
CA GLN A 93 -2.68 12.60 -7.80
C GLN A 93 -2.49 13.16 -6.38
N TRP A 94 -3.12 12.55 -5.39
CA TRP A 94 -2.96 12.98 -4.00
C TRP A 94 -1.51 12.82 -3.49
N ILE A 95 -0.80 11.76 -3.90
CA ILE A 95 0.63 11.60 -3.59
C ILE A 95 1.46 12.72 -4.24
N ASP A 96 1.14 13.13 -5.47
CA ASP A 96 1.84 14.23 -6.13
C ASP A 96 1.60 15.57 -5.39
N GLU A 97 0.36 15.84 -4.97
CA GLU A 97 0.02 17.00 -4.15
C GLU A 97 0.77 16.99 -2.79
N LEU A 98 0.92 15.80 -2.19
CA LEU A 98 1.67 15.62 -0.95
C LEU A 98 3.18 15.89 -1.15
N ILE A 99 3.77 15.36 -2.22
CA ILE A 99 5.18 15.56 -2.60
C ILE A 99 5.47 17.05 -2.78
N GLU A 100 4.61 17.74 -3.53
CA GLU A 100 4.72 19.18 -3.77
C GLU A 100 4.59 19.98 -2.47
N LYS A 101 3.55 19.70 -1.69
CA LYS A 101 3.26 20.39 -0.42
C LYS A 101 4.39 20.28 0.60
N GLU A 102 4.94 19.08 0.75
CA GLU A 102 5.99 18.81 1.74
C GLU A 102 7.40 19.06 1.17
N ASN A 103 7.50 19.46 -0.10
CA ASN A 103 8.75 19.79 -0.82
C ASN A 103 9.81 18.66 -0.74
N VAL A 104 9.39 17.43 -0.98
CA VAL A 104 10.24 16.22 -1.05
C VAL A 104 10.33 15.72 -2.48
N LYS A 105 11.24 14.78 -2.76
CA LYS A 105 11.32 14.11 -4.06
C LYS A 105 10.50 12.82 -4.04
N ALA A 106 10.03 12.36 -5.19
CA ALA A 106 9.31 11.09 -5.30
C ALA A 106 10.12 9.91 -4.73
N GLN A 107 11.43 9.88 -4.95
CA GLN A 107 12.34 8.85 -4.42
C GLN A 107 12.48 8.84 -2.89
N ASP A 108 12.00 9.88 -2.21
CA ASP A 108 12.00 9.98 -0.74
C ASP A 108 10.61 9.63 -0.15
N VAL A 109 9.68 9.14 -0.98
CA VAL A 109 8.35 8.69 -0.59
C VAL A 109 8.26 7.18 -0.70
N PHE A 110 7.78 6.54 0.36
CA PHE A 110 7.62 5.08 0.47
C PHE A 110 6.15 4.74 0.70
N LEU A 111 5.69 3.66 0.07
CA LEU A 111 4.37 3.10 0.34
C LEU A 111 4.51 1.93 1.30
N PHE A 112 3.69 1.92 2.32
CA PHE A 112 3.57 0.83 3.26
C PHE A 112 2.13 0.33 3.23
N GLY A 113 1.91 -0.88 2.76
CA GLY A 113 0.58 -1.47 2.63
C GLY A 113 0.39 -2.68 3.55
N PHE A 114 -0.83 -2.84 4.02
CA PHE A 114 -1.29 -4.07 4.67
C PHE A 114 -2.50 -4.63 3.91
N SER A 115 -2.49 -5.92 3.59
CA SER A 115 -3.61 -6.61 2.94
C SER A 115 -4.07 -5.90 1.67
N GLN A 116 -5.28 -5.35 1.63
CA GLN A 116 -5.78 -4.56 0.50
C GLN A 116 -4.90 -3.34 0.19
N GLY A 117 -4.31 -2.72 1.21
CA GLY A 117 -3.35 -1.62 1.04
C GLY A 117 -2.07 -2.05 0.32
N THR A 118 -1.60 -3.30 0.53
CA THR A 118 -0.50 -3.89 -0.25
C THR A 118 -0.90 -4.07 -1.71
N MET A 119 -2.11 -4.59 -1.97
CA MET A 119 -2.63 -4.78 -3.33
C MET A 119 -2.67 -3.45 -4.08
N LEU A 120 -3.18 -2.39 -3.42
CA LEU A 120 -3.19 -1.04 -3.97
C LEU A 120 -1.77 -0.53 -4.25
N SER A 121 -0.86 -0.64 -3.29
CA SER A 121 0.52 -0.15 -3.41
C SER A 121 1.26 -0.80 -4.58
N LEU A 122 1.11 -2.12 -4.76
CA LEU A 122 1.70 -2.88 -5.85
C LEU A 122 1.09 -2.54 -7.22
N TYR A 123 -0.15 -2.08 -7.24
CA TYR A 123 -0.81 -1.69 -8.49
C TYR A 123 -0.54 -0.24 -8.86
N LEU A 124 -0.56 0.70 -7.91
CA LEU A 124 -0.40 2.13 -8.20
C LEU A 124 1.07 2.59 -8.33
N GLY A 125 1.97 2.07 -7.47
CA GLY A 125 3.36 2.55 -7.42
C GLY A 125 4.11 2.38 -8.74
N PRO A 126 4.04 1.22 -9.40
CA PRO A 126 4.66 0.99 -10.71
C PRO A 126 4.12 1.88 -11.85
N GLN A 127 2.90 2.40 -11.74
CA GLN A 127 2.27 3.23 -12.78
C GLN A 127 2.74 4.70 -12.74
N ARG A 128 3.48 5.10 -11.72
CA ARG A 128 4.01 6.46 -11.58
C ARG A 128 5.15 6.70 -12.56
N LEU A 129 5.20 7.91 -13.15
CA LEU A 129 6.29 8.31 -14.04
C LEU A 129 7.62 8.44 -13.28
N GLN A 130 7.57 8.96 -12.06
CA GLN A 130 8.72 9.06 -11.18
C GLN A 130 8.67 7.94 -10.15
N ALA A 131 9.74 7.14 -10.10
CA ALA A 131 9.83 6.05 -9.15
C ALA A 131 9.81 6.57 -7.70
N LEU A 132 9.01 5.93 -6.86
CA LEU A 132 9.04 6.12 -5.41
C LEU A 132 10.29 5.46 -4.81
N GLY A 133 10.61 5.81 -3.56
CA GLY A 133 11.71 5.22 -2.81
C GLY A 133 11.57 3.72 -2.56
N GLY A 134 10.34 3.24 -2.45
CA GLY A 134 10.05 1.81 -2.32
C GLY A 134 8.61 1.51 -1.97
N ILE A 135 8.30 0.21 -2.05
CA ILE A 135 7.00 -0.35 -1.63
C ILE A 135 7.28 -1.45 -0.61
N ILE A 136 6.65 -1.35 0.55
CA ILE A 136 6.69 -2.37 1.61
C ILE A 136 5.26 -2.91 1.74
N GLY A 137 5.07 -4.19 1.48
CA GLY A 137 3.75 -4.83 1.50
C GLY A 137 3.68 -6.02 2.43
N PHE A 138 2.69 -6.01 3.32
CA PHE A 138 2.39 -7.10 4.23
C PHE A 138 1.10 -7.80 3.84
N SER A 139 1.10 -9.12 3.88
CA SER A 139 -0.09 -10.00 3.80
C SER A 139 -1.04 -9.65 2.65
N GLY A 140 -0.50 -9.29 1.48
CA GLY A 140 -1.26 -8.94 0.30
C GLY A 140 -0.99 -9.86 -0.89
N LYS A 141 -1.63 -9.58 -2.02
CA LYS A 141 -1.41 -10.27 -3.30
C LYS A 141 -1.25 -9.28 -4.44
N LEU A 142 -0.59 -9.70 -5.49
CA LEU A 142 -0.54 -8.96 -6.75
C LEU A 142 -1.85 -9.19 -7.51
N ILE A 143 -2.53 -8.11 -7.88
CA ILE A 143 -3.83 -8.15 -8.54
C ILE A 143 -3.74 -7.53 -9.94
N ASN A 144 -4.65 -7.93 -10.83
CA ASN A 144 -4.81 -7.37 -12.17
C ASN A 144 -3.49 -7.24 -12.95
N ILE A 145 -2.67 -8.30 -12.91
CA ILE A 145 -1.30 -8.31 -13.42
C ILE A 145 -1.22 -7.98 -14.92
N ASP A 146 -2.17 -8.43 -15.73
CA ASP A 146 -2.14 -8.18 -17.18
C ASP A 146 -2.36 -6.70 -17.50
N SER A 147 -3.24 -6.03 -16.76
CA SER A 147 -3.38 -4.58 -16.85
C SER A 147 -2.14 -3.86 -16.35
N LEU A 148 -1.57 -4.30 -15.22
CA LEU A 148 -0.36 -3.70 -14.66
C LEU A 148 0.81 -3.76 -15.65
N LYS A 149 1.03 -4.91 -16.31
CA LYS A 149 2.10 -5.09 -17.32
C LYS A 149 2.12 -3.99 -18.38
N SER A 150 0.94 -3.54 -18.81
CA SER A 150 0.81 -2.49 -19.83
C SER A 150 0.97 -1.07 -19.27
N LYS A 151 0.91 -0.89 -17.94
CA LYS A 151 0.90 0.41 -17.25
C LYS A 151 2.21 0.73 -16.51
N VAL A 152 3.14 -0.23 -16.42
CA VAL A 152 4.42 -0.02 -15.71
C VAL A 152 5.20 1.13 -16.34
N SER A 153 5.43 2.19 -15.59
CA SER A 153 6.19 3.38 -16.00
C SER A 153 7.47 3.56 -15.17
N SER A 154 7.50 3.02 -13.95
CA SER A 154 8.69 3.03 -13.10
C SER A 154 8.80 1.73 -12.29
N LYS A 155 9.97 1.50 -11.69
CA LYS A 155 10.25 0.26 -10.95
C LYS A 155 10.86 0.56 -9.59
N PRO A 156 10.05 1.04 -8.62
CA PRO A 156 10.52 1.19 -7.25
C PRO A 156 10.94 -0.18 -6.68
N PRO A 157 11.95 -0.23 -5.79
CA PRO A 157 12.27 -1.46 -5.07
C PRO A 157 11.10 -1.91 -4.19
N ILE A 158 10.91 -3.22 -4.07
CA ILE A 158 9.76 -3.83 -3.39
C ILE A 158 10.24 -4.80 -2.31
N LEU A 159 9.65 -4.68 -1.11
CA LEU A 159 9.76 -5.67 -0.03
C LEU A 159 8.37 -6.24 0.25
N LEU A 160 8.23 -7.56 0.15
CA LEU A 160 6.99 -8.28 0.48
C LEU A 160 7.20 -9.18 1.69
N ILE A 161 6.26 -9.13 2.63
CA ILE A 161 6.27 -9.92 3.85
C ILE A 161 4.91 -10.60 4.01
N HIS A 162 4.90 -11.90 4.34
CA HIS A 162 3.67 -12.66 4.48
C HIS A 162 3.80 -13.72 5.56
N GLY A 163 2.76 -13.90 6.36
CA GLY A 163 2.67 -14.98 7.33
C GLY A 163 2.37 -16.31 6.66
N ASP A 164 3.03 -17.39 7.08
CA ASP A 164 2.82 -18.73 6.52
C ASP A 164 1.53 -19.42 6.99
N GLU A 165 0.89 -18.87 8.03
CA GLU A 165 -0.40 -19.33 8.55
C GLU A 165 -1.56 -18.37 8.24
N ASP A 166 -1.42 -17.52 7.20
CA ASP A 166 -2.45 -16.53 6.83
C ASP A 166 -3.70 -17.22 6.26
N PRO A 167 -4.85 -17.16 6.97
CA PRO A 167 -6.10 -17.78 6.52
C PRO A 167 -6.94 -16.85 5.61
N VAL A 168 -6.56 -15.57 5.46
CA VAL A 168 -7.34 -14.55 4.74
C VAL A 168 -6.80 -14.35 3.33
N VAL A 169 -5.49 -14.13 3.23
CA VAL A 169 -4.80 -14.06 1.94
C VAL A 169 -3.81 -15.23 1.87
N SER A 170 -4.03 -16.14 0.93
CA SER A 170 -3.20 -17.34 0.82
C SER A 170 -1.70 -17.03 0.85
N PRO A 171 -0.90 -17.72 1.66
CA PRO A 171 0.56 -17.57 1.67
C PRO A 171 1.22 -17.82 0.31
N LEU A 172 0.56 -18.56 -0.59
CA LEU A 172 1.04 -18.77 -1.97
C LEU A 172 1.05 -17.48 -2.80
N SER A 173 0.29 -16.47 -2.38
CA SER A 173 0.28 -15.14 -3.05
C SER A 173 1.65 -14.46 -3.01
N LEU A 174 2.47 -14.74 -2.00
CA LEU A 174 3.82 -14.17 -1.89
C LEU A 174 4.76 -14.68 -3.00
N PRO A 175 5.01 -15.99 -3.16
CA PRO A 175 5.88 -16.48 -4.23
C PRO A 175 5.34 -16.17 -5.63
N GLU A 176 4.02 -16.14 -5.82
CA GLU A 176 3.38 -15.75 -7.08
C GLU A 176 3.67 -14.27 -7.41
N ALA A 177 3.46 -13.36 -6.47
CA ALA A 177 3.76 -11.94 -6.65
C ALA A 177 5.25 -11.70 -6.92
N VAL A 178 6.15 -12.35 -6.17
CA VAL A 178 7.60 -12.26 -6.37
C VAL A 178 8.00 -12.72 -7.76
N LYS A 179 7.46 -13.83 -8.24
CA LYS A 179 7.72 -14.37 -9.59
C LYS A 179 7.32 -13.37 -10.68
N GLU A 180 6.08 -12.89 -10.64
CA GLU A 180 5.54 -11.97 -11.65
C GLU A 180 6.28 -10.63 -11.66
N LEU A 181 6.55 -10.05 -10.49
CA LEU A 181 7.30 -8.80 -10.39
C LEU A 181 8.74 -8.94 -10.89
N LYS A 182 9.42 -10.05 -10.62
CA LYS A 182 10.76 -10.34 -11.17
C LYS A 182 10.75 -10.50 -12.68
N LEU A 183 9.71 -11.12 -13.26
CA LEU A 183 9.53 -11.20 -14.72
C LEU A 183 9.39 -9.80 -15.36
N LEU A 184 8.86 -8.83 -14.61
CA LEU A 184 8.78 -7.43 -15.03
C LEU A 184 10.07 -6.63 -14.71
N ASN A 185 11.13 -7.29 -14.24
CA ASN A 185 12.42 -6.71 -13.86
C ASN A 185 12.33 -5.71 -12.70
N PHE A 186 11.48 -5.96 -11.71
CA PHE A 186 11.54 -5.26 -10.42
C PHE A 186 12.62 -5.85 -9.52
N GLU A 187 13.26 -5.00 -8.69
CA GLU A 187 14.03 -5.46 -7.54
C GLU A 187 13.04 -5.85 -6.44
N VAL A 188 12.95 -7.16 -6.14
CA VAL A 188 12.00 -7.69 -5.16
C VAL A 188 12.75 -8.50 -4.11
N ARG A 189 12.61 -8.05 -2.86
CA ARG A 189 12.97 -8.82 -1.66
C ARG A 189 11.69 -9.33 -1.01
N HIS A 190 11.77 -10.46 -0.32
CA HIS A 190 10.64 -11.02 0.38
C HIS A 190 11.04 -11.76 1.65
N HIS A 191 10.11 -11.86 2.58
CA HIS A 191 10.26 -12.59 3.84
C HIS A 191 8.98 -13.35 4.15
N VAL A 192 9.14 -14.59 4.66
CA VAL A 192 8.03 -15.39 5.21
C VAL A 192 8.12 -15.32 6.73
N SER A 193 7.09 -14.83 7.38
CA SER A 193 6.98 -14.78 8.85
C SER A 193 6.37 -16.06 9.36
N ILE A 194 7.19 -16.90 9.98
CA ILE A 194 6.79 -18.24 10.44
C ILE A 194 5.85 -18.15 11.64
N GLY A 195 4.75 -18.91 11.61
CA GLY A 195 3.72 -18.95 12.66
C GLY A 195 2.86 -17.68 12.73
N VAL A 196 2.92 -16.84 11.70
CA VAL A 196 2.15 -15.59 11.64
C VAL A 196 0.93 -15.77 10.76
N ALA A 197 -0.24 -15.42 11.28
CA ALA A 197 -1.51 -15.38 10.54
C ALA A 197 -1.62 -14.08 9.71
N HIS A 198 -2.84 -13.58 9.45
CA HIS A 198 -3.10 -12.35 8.71
C HIS A 198 -2.77 -11.11 9.57
N GLY A 199 -1.50 -10.69 9.59
CA GLY A 199 -1.04 -9.62 10.45
C GLY A 199 0.37 -9.13 10.15
N ILE A 200 0.80 -8.15 10.91
CA ILE A 200 2.17 -7.61 10.90
C ILE A 200 2.82 -8.06 12.21
N ALA A 201 3.81 -8.93 12.11
CA ALA A 201 4.61 -9.35 13.26
C ALA A 201 5.76 -8.35 13.53
N PRO A 202 6.21 -8.27 14.80
CA PRO A 202 7.36 -7.47 15.19
C PRO A 202 8.66 -7.88 14.47
#